data_0f196743347690c3dadda3a07332e785
#
_entry.id   0f196743347690c3dadda3a07332e785
#
_cell.length_a   1.000
_cell.length_b   1.000
_cell.length_c   1.000
_cell.angle_alpha   90.00
_cell.angle_beta   90.00
_cell.angle_gamma   90.00
#
_symmetry.space_group_name_H-M   'P 1'
#
loop_
_entity.id
_entity.type
_entity.pdbx_description
1 polymer ?
#
loop_
_entity_poly.entity_id
_entity_poly.type
_entity_poly.pdbx_seq_one_letter_code
_entity_poly.pdbx_strand_id
1 'polypeptide(L)'
;MSEHALARIAEALERISPAPLANPDFCAANAFVWQVSPDRLEPVVEISRVDIDLLVGIDRSRDTLMNNTLMFARGHAANNVLLWGARGMGKSSLVKAAHAEVSAKVGGLKLVEVQREDLPSIGRLLNILRIAKNQRFLLFCDDLSFGHDDTHYKSLKAVLDGGIEGRPKNVIFY
;
A
#
# COMPACT_ATOMS: atom_id res chain seq x y z
N MET A 1 22.07 -17.45 -39.10
CA MET A 1 21.89 -17.79 -37.66
C MET A 1 20.72 -18.76 -37.56
N SER A 2 20.88 -19.87 -36.86
CA SER A 2 19.76 -20.83 -36.72
C SER A 2 18.66 -20.24 -35.80
N GLU A 3 17.39 -20.57 -36.10
CA GLU A 3 16.24 -20.16 -35.23
C GLU A 3 16.48 -20.49 -33.76
N HIS A 4 17.15 -21.61 -33.50
CA HIS A 4 17.51 -22.04 -32.14
C HIS A 4 18.50 -21.07 -31.46
N ALA A 5 19.43 -20.46 -32.20
CA ALA A 5 20.35 -19.47 -31.65
C ALA A 5 19.61 -18.16 -31.31
N LEU A 6 18.66 -17.74 -32.14
CA LEU A 6 17.83 -16.57 -31.90
C LEU A 6 16.92 -16.75 -30.67
N ALA A 7 16.31 -17.94 -30.53
CA ALA A 7 15.49 -18.24 -29.32
C ALA A 7 16.32 -18.19 -28.05
N ARG A 8 17.53 -18.74 -28.04
CA ARG A 8 18.44 -18.67 -26.89
C ARG A 8 18.89 -17.26 -26.53
N ILE A 9 19.09 -16.41 -27.57
CA ILE A 9 19.43 -14.99 -27.37
C ILE A 9 18.21 -14.26 -26.78
N ALA A 10 17.00 -14.50 -27.29
CA ALA A 10 15.78 -13.91 -26.78
C ALA A 10 15.56 -14.28 -25.30
N GLU A 11 15.67 -15.56 -24.93
CA GLU A 11 15.59 -16.01 -23.55
C GLU A 11 16.65 -15.36 -22.63
N ALA A 12 17.87 -15.19 -23.13
CA ALA A 12 18.93 -14.54 -22.36
C ALA A 12 18.64 -13.04 -22.17
N LEU A 13 18.11 -12.36 -23.18
CA LEU A 13 17.69 -10.96 -23.11
C LEU A 13 16.50 -10.76 -22.17
N GLU A 14 15.52 -11.66 -22.19
CA GLU A 14 14.37 -11.63 -21.27
C GLU A 14 14.78 -11.80 -19.80
N ARG A 15 15.85 -12.55 -19.52
CA ARG A 15 16.41 -12.65 -18.16
C ARG A 15 17.12 -11.36 -17.72
N ILE A 16 17.74 -10.62 -18.65
CA ILE A 16 18.48 -9.38 -18.34
C ILE A 16 17.53 -8.17 -18.33
N SER A 17 16.54 -8.18 -19.21
CA SER A 17 15.52 -7.13 -19.34
C SER A 17 14.15 -7.80 -19.44
N PRO A 18 13.57 -8.20 -18.30
CA PRO A 18 12.24 -8.78 -18.27
C PRO A 18 11.23 -7.80 -18.89
N ALA A 19 10.22 -8.35 -19.55
CA ALA A 19 9.15 -7.54 -20.12
C ALA A 19 8.59 -6.57 -19.06
N PRO A 20 8.22 -5.34 -19.45
CA PRO A 20 7.59 -4.42 -18.52
C PRO A 20 6.44 -5.13 -17.80
N LEU A 21 6.41 -5.02 -16.46
CA LEU A 21 5.35 -5.61 -15.68
C LEU A 21 4.00 -5.10 -16.21
N ALA A 22 3.09 -6.01 -16.48
CA ALA A 22 1.73 -5.65 -16.84
C ALA A 22 1.16 -4.72 -15.74
N ASN A 23 0.37 -3.72 -16.16
CA ASN A 23 -0.30 -2.85 -15.21
C ASN A 23 -1.08 -3.71 -14.21
N PRO A 24 -0.97 -3.43 -12.91
CA PRO A 24 -1.67 -4.21 -11.90
C PRO A 24 -3.17 -4.24 -12.17
N ASP A 25 -3.77 -5.43 -12.10
CA ASP A 25 -5.22 -5.54 -12.11
C ASP A 25 -5.78 -5.25 -10.71
N PHE A 26 -6.18 -4.01 -10.50
CA PHE A 26 -6.79 -3.59 -9.24
C PHE A 26 -8.20 -4.15 -9.01
N CYS A 27 -8.78 -4.84 -9.99
CA CYS A 27 -10.05 -5.55 -9.82
C CYS A 27 -9.87 -6.95 -9.22
N ALA A 28 -8.66 -7.52 -9.29
CA ALA A 28 -8.36 -8.85 -8.82
C ALA A 28 -8.56 -9.05 -7.31
N ALA A 29 -8.33 -7.99 -6.50
CA ALA A 29 -8.45 -8.05 -5.04
C ALA A 29 -8.77 -6.68 -4.42
N ASN A 30 -9.13 -6.69 -3.13
CA ASN A 30 -9.28 -5.47 -2.33
C ASN A 30 -8.03 -5.15 -1.50
N ALA A 31 -7.07 -6.06 -1.48
CA ALA A 31 -5.78 -5.84 -0.83
C ALA A 31 -4.64 -6.40 -1.67
N PHE A 32 -3.47 -5.79 -1.51
CA PHE A 32 -2.25 -6.14 -2.22
C PHE A 32 -1.06 -6.03 -1.27
N VAL A 33 -0.02 -6.79 -1.55
CA VAL A 33 1.30 -6.62 -0.94
C VAL A 33 2.25 -6.10 -2.01
N TRP A 34 2.98 -5.03 -1.69
CA TRP A 34 4.04 -4.54 -2.54
C TRP A 34 5.25 -5.45 -2.46
N GLN A 35 5.71 -5.91 -3.59
CA GLN A 35 6.90 -6.76 -3.73
C GLN A 35 7.95 -6.03 -4.55
N VAL A 36 9.21 -6.16 -4.15
CA VAL A 36 10.38 -5.62 -4.85
C VAL A 36 11.20 -6.76 -5.44
N SER A 37 11.69 -6.58 -6.66
CA SER A 37 12.51 -7.57 -7.39
C SER A 37 11.76 -8.86 -7.79
N PRO A 38 10.83 -8.77 -8.76
CA PRO A 38 10.42 -7.59 -9.53
C PRO A 38 9.37 -6.74 -8.82
N ASP A 39 9.32 -5.45 -9.15
CA ASP A 39 8.32 -4.51 -8.64
C ASP A 39 6.92 -4.96 -9.06
N ARG A 40 6.08 -5.42 -8.12
CA ARG A 40 4.71 -5.85 -8.40
C ARG A 40 3.79 -5.70 -7.20
N LEU A 41 2.50 -5.59 -7.48
CA LEU A 41 1.45 -5.67 -6.50
C LEU A 41 0.87 -7.09 -6.50
N GLU A 42 1.15 -7.85 -5.45
CA GLU A 42 0.66 -9.22 -5.27
C GLU A 42 -0.74 -9.15 -4.66
N PRO A 43 -1.78 -9.67 -5.35
CA PRO A 43 -3.14 -9.64 -4.81
C PRO A 43 -3.30 -10.55 -3.60
N VAL A 44 -3.97 -10.06 -2.57
CA VAL A 44 -4.33 -10.81 -1.37
C VAL A 44 -5.82 -11.15 -1.45
N VAL A 45 -6.12 -12.42 -1.64
CA VAL A 45 -7.50 -12.90 -1.82
C VAL A 45 -8.28 -12.79 -0.51
N GLU A 46 -7.65 -13.14 0.61
CA GLU A 46 -8.27 -13.10 1.93
C GLU A 46 -7.41 -12.33 2.92
N ILE A 47 -7.97 -11.23 3.44
CA ILE A 47 -7.30 -10.38 4.42
C ILE A 47 -7.49 -11.00 5.80
N SER A 48 -6.39 -11.38 6.47
CA SER A 48 -6.44 -11.79 7.88
C SER A 48 -6.83 -10.58 8.74
N ARG A 49 -8.06 -10.55 9.23
CA ARG A 49 -8.64 -9.46 10.02
C ARG A 49 -9.52 -9.97 11.14
N VAL A 50 -9.76 -9.12 12.12
CA VAL A 50 -10.80 -9.28 13.12
C VAL A 50 -11.95 -8.33 12.81
N ASP A 51 -13.15 -8.65 13.26
CA ASP A 51 -14.28 -7.74 13.15
C ASP A 51 -14.04 -6.51 14.02
N ILE A 52 -14.49 -5.35 13.51
CA ILE A 52 -14.22 -4.07 14.16
C ILE A 52 -14.84 -3.98 15.57
N ASP A 53 -15.95 -4.66 15.78
CA ASP A 53 -16.67 -4.69 17.06
C ASP A 53 -15.93 -5.51 18.14
N LEU A 54 -14.99 -6.35 17.76
CA LEU A 54 -14.12 -7.08 18.68
C LEU A 54 -12.95 -6.23 19.21
N LEU A 55 -12.74 -5.06 18.66
CA LEU A 55 -11.69 -4.13 19.07
C LEU A 55 -12.22 -3.23 20.19
N VAL A 56 -12.16 -3.72 21.41
CA VAL A 56 -12.71 -3.08 22.62
C VAL A 56 -11.69 -2.14 23.26
N GLY A 57 -12.17 -1.03 23.84
CA GLY A 57 -11.34 -0.09 24.61
C GLY A 57 -10.56 0.92 23.76
N ILE A 58 -10.79 0.97 22.46
CA ILE A 58 -10.15 1.91 21.53
C ILE A 58 -11.15 2.75 20.73
N ASP A 59 -12.35 2.97 21.28
CA ASP A 59 -13.48 3.58 20.58
C ASP A 59 -13.12 4.91 19.91
N ARG A 60 -12.45 5.82 20.63
CA ARG A 60 -12.04 7.10 20.07
C ARG A 60 -11.10 6.96 18.87
N SER A 61 -10.12 6.07 18.97
CA SER A 61 -9.17 5.82 17.87
C SER A 61 -9.86 5.15 16.69
N ARG A 62 -10.74 4.20 16.98
CA ARG A 62 -11.58 3.53 15.99
C ARG A 62 -12.43 4.54 15.22
N ASP A 63 -13.20 5.36 15.92
CA ASP A 63 -14.12 6.31 15.27
C ASP A 63 -13.37 7.37 14.45
N THR A 64 -12.23 7.84 14.95
CA THR A 64 -11.37 8.78 14.24
C THR A 64 -10.82 8.15 12.96
N LEU A 65 -10.29 6.91 13.03
CA LEU A 65 -9.74 6.21 11.88
C LEU A 65 -10.81 5.89 10.85
N MET A 66 -11.95 5.39 11.32
CA MET A 66 -13.11 5.08 10.47
C MET A 66 -13.59 6.29 9.69
N ASN A 67 -13.76 7.43 10.36
CA ASN A 67 -14.20 8.67 9.72
C ASN A 67 -13.17 9.15 8.69
N ASN A 68 -11.87 9.17 9.03
CA ASN A 68 -10.80 9.56 8.11
C ASN A 68 -10.76 8.65 6.86
N THR A 69 -10.88 7.34 7.06
CA THR A 69 -10.88 6.35 5.97
C THR A 69 -12.13 6.51 5.08
N LEU A 70 -13.29 6.72 5.68
CA LEU A 70 -14.54 6.93 4.95
C LEU A 70 -14.51 8.22 4.11
N MET A 71 -14.03 9.32 4.68
CA MET A 71 -13.87 10.58 3.96
C MET A 71 -12.94 10.42 2.78
N PHE A 72 -11.81 9.74 2.97
CA PHE A 72 -10.89 9.43 1.89
C PHE A 72 -11.53 8.57 0.79
N ALA A 73 -12.21 7.48 1.15
CA ALA A 73 -12.86 6.59 0.20
C ALA A 73 -13.91 7.33 -0.66
N ARG A 74 -14.61 8.31 -0.07
CA ARG A 74 -15.59 9.18 -0.76
C ARG A 74 -14.99 10.29 -1.61
N GLY A 75 -13.66 10.44 -1.61
CA GLY A 75 -13.00 11.45 -2.42
C GLY A 75 -12.73 12.77 -1.74
N HIS A 76 -13.05 12.88 -0.47
CA HIS A 76 -12.77 14.07 0.32
C HIS A 76 -11.30 14.10 0.80
N ALA A 77 -10.87 15.27 1.27
CA ALA A 77 -9.57 15.41 1.90
C ALA A 77 -9.49 14.55 3.17
N ALA A 78 -8.38 13.85 3.32
CA ALA A 78 -8.10 13.01 4.46
C ALA A 78 -6.61 13.04 4.82
N ASN A 79 -6.30 12.76 6.07
CA ASN A 79 -4.95 12.84 6.59
C ASN A 79 -4.25 11.47 6.55
N ASN A 80 -2.93 11.50 6.47
CA ASN A 80 -2.12 10.35 6.85
C ASN A 80 -2.30 10.10 8.36
N VAL A 81 -2.20 8.85 8.79
CA VAL A 81 -2.40 8.46 10.19
C VAL A 81 -1.17 7.72 10.70
N LEU A 82 -0.74 8.08 11.89
CA LEU A 82 0.26 7.34 12.65
C LEU A 82 -0.41 6.73 13.88
N LEU A 83 -0.48 5.41 13.92
CA LEU A 83 -0.92 4.65 15.08
C LEU A 83 0.28 4.28 15.94
N TRP A 84 0.36 4.80 17.15
CA TRP A 84 1.44 4.53 18.07
C TRP A 84 0.95 3.84 19.35
N GLY A 85 1.81 3.10 20.01
CA GLY A 85 1.49 2.36 21.22
C GLY A 85 2.20 1.02 21.28
N ALA A 86 2.09 0.31 22.38
CA ALA A 86 2.74 -0.97 22.63
C ALA A 86 2.35 -2.02 21.58
N ARG A 87 3.20 -3.03 21.42
CA ARG A 87 2.92 -4.19 20.57
C ARG A 87 1.68 -4.93 21.09
N GLY A 88 0.87 -5.49 20.21
CA GLY A 88 -0.34 -6.23 20.60
C GLY A 88 -1.56 -5.37 20.91
N MET A 89 -1.49 -4.04 20.84
CA MET A 89 -2.63 -3.14 21.12
C MET A 89 -3.67 -3.02 19.98
N GLY A 90 -3.64 -3.92 19.01
CA GLY A 90 -4.65 -3.96 17.93
C GLY A 90 -4.49 -2.92 16.83
N LYS A 91 -3.35 -2.21 16.72
CA LYS A 91 -3.14 -1.14 15.71
C LYS A 91 -3.35 -1.64 14.28
N SER A 92 -2.65 -2.70 13.90
CA SER A 92 -2.73 -3.30 12.56
C SER A 92 -4.11 -3.93 12.30
N SER A 93 -4.70 -4.54 13.34
CA SER A 93 -6.07 -5.07 13.28
C SER A 93 -7.08 -3.97 13.03
N LEU A 94 -6.91 -2.80 13.65
CA LEU A 94 -7.80 -1.65 13.45
C LEU A 94 -7.73 -1.11 12.01
N VAL A 95 -6.54 -1.02 11.42
CA VAL A 95 -6.39 -0.58 10.02
C VAL A 95 -7.09 -1.55 9.07
N LYS A 96 -6.84 -2.86 9.23
CA LYS A 96 -7.44 -3.90 8.38
C LYS A 96 -8.98 -3.95 8.54
N ALA A 97 -9.49 -3.82 9.76
CA ALA A 97 -10.92 -3.77 10.03
C ALA A 97 -11.57 -2.51 9.42
N ALA A 98 -10.96 -1.34 9.61
CA ALA A 98 -11.46 -0.08 9.05
C ALA A 98 -11.49 -0.11 7.51
N HIS A 99 -10.43 -0.64 6.87
CA HIS A 99 -10.42 -0.83 5.42
C HIS A 99 -11.59 -1.72 4.97
N ALA A 100 -11.80 -2.87 5.62
CA ALA A 100 -12.84 -3.80 5.22
C ALA A 100 -14.24 -3.20 5.34
N GLU A 101 -14.54 -2.53 6.47
CA GLU A 101 -15.82 -1.87 6.72
C GLU A 101 -16.10 -0.75 5.70
N VAL A 102 -15.09 0.09 5.40
CA VAL A 102 -15.25 1.19 4.47
C VAL A 102 -15.32 0.68 3.03
N SER A 103 -14.50 -0.30 2.67
CA SER A 103 -14.51 -0.90 1.33
C SER A 103 -15.86 -1.56 1.01
N ALA A 104 -16.50 -2.20 2.00
CA ALA A 104 -17.84 -2.78 1.85
C ALA A 104 -18.92 -1.71 1.63
N LYS A 105 -18.78 -0.50 2.24
CA LYS A 105 -19.77 0.59 2.17
C LYS A 105 -19.65 1.45 0.91
N VAL A 106 -18.42 1.69 0.44
CA VAL A 106 -18.17 2.67 -0.63
C VAL A 106 -17.68 2.01 -1.91
N GLY A 107 -16.94 0.92 -1.79
CA GLY A 107 -16.19 0.30 -2.90
C GLY A 107 -14.95 1.12 -3.31
N GLY A 108 -14.13 0.55 -4.18
CA GLY A 108 -12.99 1.24 -4.79
C GLY A 108 -11.82 1.58 -3.86
N LEU A 109 -11.89 1.25 -2.57
CA LEU A 109 -10.79 1.42 -1.62
C LEU A 109 -9.95 0.15 -1.59
N LYS A 110 -8.67 0.28 -1.87
CA LYS A 110 -7.68 -0.80 -1.87
C LYS A 110 -6.70 -0.63 -0.72
N LEU A 111 -6.37 -1.72 -0.04
CA LEU A 111 -5.31 -1.77 0.95
C LEU A 111 -4.02 -2.23 0.28
N VAL A 112 -2.93 -1.53 0.48
CA VAL A 112 -1.61 -1.93 -0.01
C VAL A 112 -0.66 -2.00 1.16
N GLU A 113 -0.21 -3.20 1.49
CA GLU A 113 0.80 -3.41 2.52
C GLU A 113 2.19 -3.20 1.92
N VAL A 114 2.99 -2.37 2.59
CA VAL A 114 4.39 -2.11 2.24
C VAL A 114 5.24 -2.54 3.41
N GLN A 115 6.16 -3.46 3.19
CA GLN A 115 7.09 -3.86 4.23
C GLN A 115 8.11 -2.77 4.48
N ARG A 116 8.63 -2.68 5.70
CA ARG A 116 9.59 -1.65 6.09
C ARG A 116 10.82 -1.62 5.18
N GLU A 117 11.32 -2.80 4.83
CA GLU A 117 12.50 -2.99 3.98
C GLU A 117 12.27 -2.44 2.57
N ASP A 118 11.02 -2.39 2.13
CA ASP A 118 10.63 -1.95 0.78
C ASP A 118 10.31 -0.45 0.70
N LEU A 119 10.33 0.28 1.81
CA LEU A 119 10.11 1.74 1.86
C LEU A 119 11.01 2.55 0.91
N PRO A 120 12.28 2.21 0.66
CA PRO A 120 13.09 2.90 -0.35
C PRO A 120 12.50 2.87 -1.76
N SER A 121 11.65 1.88 -2.06
CA SER A 121 11.00 1.70 -3.37
C SER A 121 9.66 2.45 -3.49
N ILE A 122 9.19 3.10 -2.42
CA ILE A 122 7.84 3.65 -2.33
C ILE A 122 7.51 4.66 -3.44
N GLY A 123 8.51 5.39 -3.94
CA GLY A 123 8.33 6.30 -5.08
C GLY A 123 7.88 5.58 -6.35
N ARG A 124 8.41 4.37 -6.62
CA ARG A 124 8.01 3.55 -7.77
C ARG A 124 6.58 3.04 -7.61
N LEU A 125 6.23 2.58 -6.40
CA LEU A 125 4.86 2.20 -6.06
C LEU A 125 3.88 3.36 -6.29
N LEU A 126 4.19 4.56 -5.79
CA LEU A 126 3.31 5.72 -5.95
C LEU A 126 3.09 6.11 -7.42
N ASN A 127 4.08 5.93 -8.28
CA ASN A 127 3.93 6.16 -9.72
C ASN A 127 2.92 5.18 -10.33
N ILE A 128 2.94 3.91 -9.93
CA ILE A 128 1.96 2.91 -10.36
C ILE A 128 0.56 3.29 -9.87
N LEU A 129 0.41 3.65 -8.59
CA LEU A 129 -0.89 3.97 -8.01
C LEU A 129 -1.47 5.29 -8.55
N ARG A 130 -0.64 6.26 -8.93
CA ARG A 130 -1.04 7.55 -9.48
C ARG A 130 -1.85 7.42 -10.76
N ILE A 131 -1.56 6.41 -11.57
CA ILE A 131 -2.23 6.17 -12.86
C ILE A 131 -3.65 5.65 -12.64
N ALA A 132 -3.91 4.92 -11.58
CA ALA A 132 -5.21 4.31 -11.26
C ALA A 132 -6.19 5.32 -10.62
N LYS A 133 -6.61 6.32 -11.38
CA LYS A 133 -7.42 7.46 -10.90
C LYS A 133 -8.78 7.08 -10.31
N ASN A 134 -9.34 5.95 -10.74
CA ASN A 134 -10.65 5.45 -10.30
C ASN A 134 -10.58 4.63 -9.01
N GLN A 135 -9.38 4.36 -8.50
CA GLN A 135 -9.14 3.61 -7.27
C GLN A 135 -8.53 4.52 -6.21
N ARG A 136 -8.78 4.20 -4.96
CA ARG A 136 -8.16 4.84 -3.80
C ARG A 136 -7.35 3.83 -3.03
N PHE A 137 -6.19 4.25 -2.57
CA PHE A 137 -5.23 3.36 -1.95
C PHE A 137 -4.89 3.81 -0.53
N LEU A 138 -5.09 2.92 0.41
CA LEU A 138 -4.60 3.02 1.76
C LEU A 138 -3.28 2.25 1.81
N LEU A 139 -2.17 2.97 1.85
CA LEU A 139 -0.86 2.36 2.06
C LEU A 139 -0.68 2.11 3.54
N PHE A 140 -0.44 0.88 3.89
CA PHE A 140 -0.26 0.42 5.24
C PHE A 140 1.16 -0.10 5.44
N CYS A 141 1.87 0.47 6.41
CA CYS A 141 3.19 0.00 6.79
C CYS A 141 3.18 -0.34 8.28
N ASP A 142 3.27 -1.63 8.58
CA ASP A 142 3.27 -2.12 9.95
C ASP A 142 4.68 -2.05 10.57
N ASP A 143 4.71 -1.95 11.89
CA ASP A 143 5.93 -2.02 12.71
C ASP A 143 7.04 -1.04 12.29
N LEU A 144 6.67 0.22 12.04
CA LEU A 144 7.61 1.30 11.76
C LEU A 144 8.40 1.65 13.03
N SER A 145 9.54 1.03 13.23
CA SER A 145 10.50 1.42 14.25
C SER A 145 11.70 2.09 13.58
N PHE A 146 11.94 3.35 13.90
CA PHE A 146 13.05 4.12 13.32
C PHE A 146 14.16 4.30 14.35
N GLY A 147 15.38 3.84 14.02
CA GLY A 147 16.60 4.19 14.72
C GLY A 147 17.08 5.60 14.33
N HIS A 148 18.02 6.17 15.09
CA HIS A 148 18.56 7.52 14.83
C HIS A 148 19.19 7.69 13.43
N ASP A 149 19.67 6.61 12.79
CA ASP A 149 20.32 6.63 11.47
C ASP A 149 19.52 5.90 10.38
N ASP A 150 18.21 5.72 10.57
CA ASP A 150 17.40 4.91 9.66
C ASP A 150 17.15 5.63 8.33
N THR A 151 17.74 5.10 7.26
CA THR A 151 17.57 5.60 5.89
C THR A 151 16.14 5.43 5.38
N HIS A 152 15.39 4.43 5.90
CA HIS A 152 14.01 4.16 5.50
C HIS A 152 13.07 5.31 5.92
N TYR A 153 13.33 5.92 7.09
CA TYR A 153 12.60 7.11 7.54
C TYR A 153 12.75 8.28 6.57
N LYS A 154 13.95 8.50 6.04
CA LYS A 154 14.21 9.60 5.09
C LYS A 154 13.40 9.43 3.81
N SER A 155 13.30 8.20 3.30
CA SER A 155 12.50 7.90 2.11
C SER A 155 11.01 8.15 2.35
N LEU A 156 10.47 7.67 3.45
CA LEU A 156 9.07 7.91 3.82
C LEU A 156 8.79 9.39 4.04
N LYS A 157 9.66 10.10 4.76
CA LYS A 157 9.54 11.53 5.00
C LYS A 157 9.53 12.32 3.71
N ALA A 158 10.44 12.05 2.78
CA ALA A 158 10.50 12.72 1.48
C ALA A 158 9.18 12.59 0.69
N VAL A 159 8.53 11.42 0.81
CA VAL A 159 7.24 11.17 0.17
C VAL A 159 6.10 11.87 0.90
N LEU A 160 6.11 11.89 2.24
CA LEU A 160 5.07 12.53 3.05
C LEU A 160 5.15 14.06 2.97
N ASP A 161 6.35 14.62 2.95
CA ASP A 161 6.59 16.06 2.79
C ASP A 161 6.27 16.55 1.37
N GLY A 162 6.09 15.61 0.43
CA GLY A 162 5.57 15.86 -0.90
C GLY A 162 6.46 16.76 -1.74
N GLY A 163 7.59 16.28 -2.25
CA GLY A 163 8.39 17.03 -3.24
C GLY A 163 7.54 17.65 -4.36
N ILE A 164 8.15 18.16 -5.42
CA ILE A 164 7.43 18.86 -6.52
C ILE A 164 6.21 18.10 -7.05
N GLU A 165 6.28 16.76 -7.11
CA GLU A 165 5.15 15.93 -7.57
C GLU A 165 4.08 15.70 -6.50
N GLY A 166 4.43 15.83 -5.23
CA GLY A 166 3.54 15.57 -4.12
C GLY A 166 3.03 14.11 -4.01
N ARG A 167 2.36 13.82 -2.93
CA ARG A 167 1.62 12.56 -2.76
C ARG A 167 0.45 12.51 -3.76
N PRO A 168 0.21 11.37 -4.43
CA PRO A 168 -0.99 11.20 -5.25
C PRO A 168 -2.27 11.43 -4.44
N LYS A 169 -3.23 12.16 -5.00
CA LYS A 169 -4.50 12.47 -4.30
C LYS A 169 -5.34 11.23 -3.97
N ASN A 170 -5.08 10.13 -4.65
CA ASN A 170 -5.74 8.85 -4.46
C ASN A 170 -4.99 7.90 -3.51
N VAL A 171 -4.02 8.41 -2.74
CA VAL A 171 -3.22 7.61 -1.80
C VAL A 171 -3.19 8.30 -0.43
N ILE A 172 -3.39 7.54 0.65
CA ILE A 172 -3.08 7.94 2.04
C ILE A 172 -2.22 6.88 2.73
N PHE A 173 -1.50 7.29 3.77
CA PHE A 173 -0.59 6.43 4.54
C PHE A 173 -1.12 6.19 5.96
N TYR A 174 -1.06 4.93 6.39
CA TYR A 174 -1.40 4.50 7.76
C TYR A 174 -0.24 3.67 8.34
#